data_b89dee2b1784a8cb9b9f0c70c015c007
#
_entry.id   b89dee2b1784a8cb9b9f0c70c015c007
#
_cell.length_a   1.000
_cell.length_b   1.000
_cell.length_c   1.000
_cell.angle_alpha   90.00
_cell.angle_beta   90.00
_cell.angle_gamma   90.00
#
_symmetry.space_group_name_H-M   'P 1'
#
loop_
_entity.id
_entity.type
_entity.pdbx_description
1 polymer ?
#
loop_
_entity_poly.entity_id
_entity_poly.type
_entity_poly.pdbx_seq_one_letter_code
_entity_poly.pdbx_strand_id
1 'polypeptide(L)'
;MSILALDVGERRIGVAVSDPSESFSLPLEVIERTSTREDIARIVALAQDRDAQVIVVGDPIRLAGERGPASKRIDKFVEALQRAWQGRIERVDERLTTAQATRSLIAADVSRKRRKAVVDKLAAALILETYLARR
;
A
#
# COMPACT_ATOMS: atom_id res chain seq x y z
N MET A 1 -15.49 0.35 10.89
CA MET A 1 -14.93 -0.32 9.71
C MET A 1 -13.57 0.26 9.39
N SER A 2 -12.70 -0.52 8.81
CA SER A 2 -11.35 -0.06 8.50
C SER A 2 -11.08 -0.16 7.01
N ILE A 3 -10.06 0.58 6.57
CA ILE A 3 -9.55 0.55 5.21
C ILE A 3 -8.09 0.12 5.29
N LEU A 4 -7.71 -0.85 4.47
CA LEU A 4 -6.34 -1.30 4.38
C LEU A 4 -5.70 -0.71 3.14
N ALA A 5 -4.45 -0.29 3.22
CA ALA A 5 -3.72 0.23 2.05
C ALA A 5 -2.44 -0.55 1.85
N LEU A 6 -2.10 -0.78 0.60
CA LEU A 6 -0.94 -1.57 0.20
C LEU A 6 -0.04 -0.79 -0.74
N ASP A 7 1.25 -0.85 -0.47
CA ASP A 7 2.29 -0.43 -1.40
C ASP A 7 3.04 -1.69 -1.83
N VAL A 8 2.71 -2.21 -3.01
CA VAL A 8 3.20 -3.51 -3.49
C VAL A 8 4.49 -3.32 -4.25
N GLY A 9 5.61 -3.65 -3.62
CA GLY A 9 6.92 -3.62 -4.24
C GLY A 9 7.35 -5.00 -4.76
N GLU A 10 8.53 -5.07 -5.32
CA GLU A 10 9.09 -6.32 -5.82
C GLU A 10 9.49 -7.27 -4.70
N ARG A 11 10.01 -6.73 -3.60
CA ARG A 11 10.53 -7.51 -2.47
C ARG A 11 9.68 -7.39 -1.22
N ARG A 12 8.95 -6.30 -1.07
CA ARG A 12 8.17 -6.02 0.14
C ARG A 12 6.83 -5.40 -0.21
N ILE A 13 5.88 -5.61 0.68
CA ILE A 13 4.58 -4.94 0.61
C ILE A 13 4.43 -4.14 1.90
N GLY A 14 4.35 -2.82 1.78
CA GLY A 14 4.01 -1.95 2.90
C GLY A 14 2.52 -2.00 3.14
N VAL A 15 2.10 -2.06 4.40
CA VAL A 15 0.69 -2.12 4.77
C VAL A 15 0.37 -1.01 5.76
N ALA A 16 -0.72 -0.31 5.51
CA ALA A 16 -1.26 0.69 6.42
C ALA A 16 -2.74 0.40 6.65
N VAL A 17 -3.27 0.91 7.74
CA VAL A 17 -4.67 0.71 8.11
C VAL A 17 -5.25 2.02 8.62
N SER A 18 -6.53 2.27 8.33
CA SER A 18 -7.23 3.40 8.91
C SER A 18 -7.72 3.04 10.32
N ASP A 19 -7.97 4.06 11.13
CA ASP A 19 -8.71 3.90 12.37
C ASP A 19 -10.18 3.53 12.03
N PRO A 20 -10.96 3.01 13.00
CA PRO A 20 -12.35 2.63 12.73
C PRO A 20 -13.24 3.77 12.21
N SER A 21 -12.91 5.03 12.55
CA SER A 21 -13.67 6.18 12.04
C SER A 21 -13.25 6.58 10.63
N GLU A 22 -12.23 5.94 10.05
CA GLU A 22 -11.70 6.23 8.72
C GLU A 22 -11.17 7.66 8.59
N SER A 23 -10.62 8.21 9.67
CA SER A 23 -10.10 9.58 9.73
C SER A 23 -8.58 9.64 9.64
N PHE A 24 -7.89 8.63 10.16
CA PHE A 24 -6.43 8.61 10.26
C PHE A 24 -5.85 7.37 9.59
N SER A 25 -4.64 7.51 9.10
CA SER A 25 -3.87 6.46 8.48
C SER A 25 -2.70 6.09 9.39
N LEU A 26 -2.53 4.80 9.66
CA LEU A 26 -1.46 4.28 10.52
C LEU A 26 -0.65 3.23 9.78
N PRO A 27 0.70 3.35 9.78
CA PRO A 27 1.53 2.25 9.26
C PRO A 27 1.30 1.00 10.10
N LEU A 28 1.13 -0.14 9.46
CA LEU A 28 0.81 -1.40 10.16
C LEU A 28 1.98 -2.37 10.16
N GLU A 29 2.40 -2.83 8.98
CA GLU A 29 3.53 -3.75 8.88
C GLU A 29 4.13 -3.72 7.48
N VAL A 30 5.27 -4.39 7.35
CA VAL A 30 5.90 -4.66 6.05
C VAL A 30 5.95 -6.17 5.87
N ILE A 31 5.42 -6.65 4.75
CA ILE A 31 5.44 -8.07 4.40
C ILE A 31 6.65 -8.33 3.50
N GLU A 32 7.54 -9.23 3.92
CA GLU A 32 8.60 -9.71 3.04
C GLU A 32 7.97 -10.70 2.06
N ARG A 33 8.11 -10.43 0.78
CA ARG A 33 7.42 -11.23 -0.23
C ARG A 33 8.02 -12.63 -0.38
N THR A 34 7.14 -13.62 -0.48
CA THR A 34 7.51 -15.01 -0.76
C THR A 34 6.88 -15.44 -2.09
N SER A 35 5.58 -15.60 -2.11
CA SER A 35 4.84 -15.85 -3.36
C SER A 35 3.59 -14.99 -3.35
N THR A 36 3.06 -14.69 -4.52
CA THR A 36 1.83 -13.90 -4.61
C THR A 36 0.70 -14.56 -3.83
N ARG A 37 0.59 -15.87 -3.91
CA ARG A 37 -0.44 -16.62 -3.18
C ARG A 37 -0.33 -16.45 -1.66
N GLU A 38 0.88 -16.60 -1.12
CA GLU A 38 1.12 -16.46 0.32
C GLU A 38 0.95 -15.01 0.77
N ASP A 39 1.45 -14.07 -0.03
CA ASP A 39 1.33 -12.64 0.25
C ASP A 39 -0.14 -12.24 0.33
N ILE A 40 -0.95 -12.69 -0.62
CA ILE A 40 -2.38 -12.40 -0.64
C ILE A 40 -3.09 -13.05 0.54
N ALA A 41 -2.73 -14.27 0.91
CA ALA A 41 -3.31 -14.93 2.08
C ALA A 41 -3.03 -14.11 3.35
N ARG A 42 -1.82 -13.57 3.49
CA ARG A 42 -1.47 -12.70 4.61
C ARG A 42 -2.29 -11.41 4.62
N ILE A 43 -2.45 -10.79 3.45
CA ILE A 43 -3.23 -9.56 3.31
C ILE A 43 -4.69 -9.80 3.65
N VAL A 44 -5.27 -10.89 3.16
CA VAL A 44 -6.67 -11.25 3.47
C VAL A 44 -6.85 -11.47 4.97
N ALA A 45 -5.89 -12.15 5.61
CA ALA A 45 -5.93 -12.35 7.06
C ALA A 45 -5.90 -11.02 7.81
N LEU A 46 -5.05 -10.08 7.39
CA LEU A 46 -4.99 -8.75 7.98
C LEU A 46 -6.30 -7.98 7.77
N ALA A 47 -6.88 -8.06 6.58
CA ALA A 47 -8.14 -7.40 6.27
C ALA A 47 -9.27 -7.94 7.14
N GLN A 48 -9.33 -9.25 7.32
CA GLN A 48 -10.33 -9.87 8.17
C GLN A 48 -10.14 -9.52 9.64
N ASP A 49 -8.89 -9.54 10.11
CA ASP A 49 -8.53 -9.21 11.48
C ASP A 49 -8.90 -7.76 11.83
N ARG A 50 -8.77 -6.86 10.88
CA ARG A 50 -9.07 -5.43 11.05
C ARG A 50 -10.48 -5.05 10.61
N ASP A 51 -11.30 -6.02 10.22
CA ASP A 51 -12.64 -5.77 9.70
C ASP A 51 -12.63 -4.74 8.57
N ALA A 52 -11.69 -4.91 7.64
CA ALA A 52 -11.54 -4.00 6.51
C ALA A 52 -12.61 -4.26 5.45
N GLN A 53 -13.20 -3.18 4.95
CA GLN A 53 -14.22 -3.22 3.90
C GLN A 53 -13.62 -2.87 2.55
N VAL A 54 -12.51 -2.15 2.55
CA VAL A 54 -11.84 -1.67 1.34
C VAL A 54 -10.35 -1.94 1.46
N ILE A 55 -9.75 -2.40 0.38
CA ILE A 55 -8.29 -2.45 0.23
C ILE A 55 -7.91 -1.47 -0.87
N VAL A 56 -7.03 -0.53 -0.53
CA VAL A 56 -6.51 0.47 -1.46
C VAL A 56 -5.12 0.03 -1.89
N VAL A 57 -4.85 0.02 -3.20
CA VAL A 57 -3.55 -0.39 -3.74
C VAL A 57 -2.93 0.80 -4.48
N GLY A 58 -1.68 1.11 -4.16
CA GLY A 58 -0.93 2.14 -4.88
C GLY A 58 -0.62 1.68 -6.29
N ASP A 59 -0.82 2.55 -7.27
CA ASP A 59 -0.53 2.27 -8.67
C ASP A 59 0.69 3.11 -9.10
N PRO A 60 1.82 2.48 -9.44
CA PRO A 60 3.04 3.21 -9.81
C PRO A 60 3.00 3.69 -11.26
N ILE A 61 2.14 4.65 -11.54
CA ILE A 61 2.02 5.25 -12.87
C ILE A 61 3.25 6.15 -13.11
N ARG A 62 3.83 6.09 -14.30
CA ARG A 62 4.96 6.95 -14.66
C ARG A 62 4.55 8.42 -14.74
N LEU A 63 5.52 9.32 -14.56
CA LEU A 63 5.29 10.78 -14.58
C LEU A 63 4.55 11.25 -15.83
N ALA A 64 4.77 10.59 -16.96
CA ALA A 64 4.07 10.91 -18.22
C ALA A 64 2.64 10.35 -18.29
N GLY A 65 2.18 9.72 -17.23
CA GLY A 65 0.87 9.08 -17.21
C GLY A 65 0.84 7.70 -17.86
N GLU A 66 1.98 7.20 -18.30
CA GLU A 66 2.07 5.89 -18.94
C GLU A 66 2.10 4.77 -17.92
N ARG A 67 1.48 3.65 -18.29
CA ARG A 67 1.49 2.45 -17.46
C ARG A 67 2.69 1.58 -17.87
N GLY A 68 3.70 1.51 -16.99
CA GLY A 68 4.89 0.73 -17.23
C GLY A 68 4.79 -0.70 -16.69
N PRO A 69 5.92 -1.45 -16.72
CA PRO A 69 5.96 -2.83 -16.21
C PRO A 69 5.51 -2.97 -14.75
N ALA A 70 5.85 -2.00 -13.90
CA ALA A 70 5.43 -2.03 -12.50
C ALA A 70 3.91 -1.97 -12.36
N SER A 71 3.25 -1.12 -13.16
CA SER A 71 1.78 -1.01 -13.15
C SER A 71 1.13 -2.30 -13.64
N LYS A 72 1.73 -2.98 -14.61
CA LYS A 72 1.23 -4.27 -15.09
C LYS A 72 1.35 -5.36 -14.02
N ARG A 73 2.41 -5.32 -13.22
CA ARG A 73 2.55 -6.24 -12.08
C ARG A 73 1.45 -6.01 -11.04
N ILE A 74 1.09 -4.75 -10.81
CA ILE A 74 -0.01 -4.40 -9.93
C ILE A 74 -1.33 -4.93 -10.48
N ASP A 75 -1.57 -4.84 -11.78
CA ASP A 75 -2.76 -5.41 -12.41
C ASP A 75 -2.93 -6.89 -12.07
N LYS A 76 -1.86 -7.66 -12.21
CA LYS A 76 -1.88 -9.10 -11.90
C LYS A 76 -2.11 -9.35 -10.42
N PHE A 77 -1.49 -8.55 -9.57
CA PHE A 77 -1.65 -8.66 -8.12
C PHE A 77 -3.10 -8.38 -7.71
N VAL A 78 -3.68 -7.31 -8.25
CA VAL A 78 -5.07 -6.93 -7.97
C VAL A 78 -6.03 -8.01 -8.45
N GLU A 79 -5.80 -8.60 -9.63
CA GLU A 79 -6.63 -9.70 -10.12
C GLU A 79 -6.61 -10.89 -9.16
N ALA A 80 -5.43 -11.26 -8.67
CA ALA A 80 -5.29 -12.36 -7.72
C ALA A 80 -5.97 -12.03 -6.38
N LEU A 81 -5.85 -10.79 -5.93
CA LEU A 81 -6.50 -10.33 -4.70
C LEU A 81 -8.02 -10.36 -4.83
N GLN A 82 -8.55 -9.95 -5.98
CA GLN A 82 -10.00 -9.97 -6.25
C GLN A 82 -10.59 -11.38 -6.17
N ARG A 83 -9.81 -12.40 -6.55
CA ARG A 83 -10.26 -13.78 -6.45
C ARG A 83 -10.28 -14.28 -5.01
N ALA A 84 -9.42 -13.75 -4.16
CA ALA A 84 -9.24 -14.24 -2.79
C ALA A 84 -10.04 -13.44 -1.75
N TRP A 85 -10.50 -12.25 -2.10
CA TRP A 85 -11.16 -11.34 -1.14
C TRP A 85 -12.38 -10.71 -1.77
N GLN A 86 -13.49 -10.69 -1.03
CA GLN A 86 -14.79 -10.26 -1.54
C GLN A 86 -15.06 -8.76 -1.38
N GLY A 87 -14.16 -8.04 -0.72
CA GLY A 87 -14.35 -6.63 -0.47
C GLY A 87 -14.02 -5.75 -1.68
N ARG A 88 -14.14 -4.46 -1.49
CA ARG A 88 -13.89 -3.47 -2.52
C ARG A 88 -12.39 -3.16 -2.63
N ILE A 89 -11.89 -3.12 -3.85
CA ILE A 89 -10.48 -2.79 -4.13
C ILE A 89 -10.45 -1.49 -4.94
N GLU A 90 -9.68 -0.51 -4.44
CA GLU A 90 -9.49 0.78 -5.09
C GLU A 90 -8.02 0.99 -5.39
N ARG A 91 -7.72 1.84 -6.37
CA ARG A 91 -6.34 2.17 -6.75
C ARG A 91 -6.08 3.65 -6.58
N VAL A 92 -4.86 3.99 -6.17
CA VAL A 92 -4.40 5.36 -5.98
C VAL A 92 -3.04 5.54 -6.64
N ASP A 93 -2.88 6.63 -7.39
CA ASP A 93 -1.60 7.00 -7.97
C ASP A 93 -0.60 7.35 -6.85
N GLU A 94 0.50 6.60 -6.76
CA GLU A 94 1.47 6.75 -5.67
C GLU A 94 2.66 7.67 -5.99
N ARG A 95 2.70 8.26 -7.18
CA ARG A 95 3.86 9.06 -7.63
C ARG A 95 4.28 10.14 -6.63
N LEU A 96 3.33 10.91 -6.13
CA LEU A 96 3.61 12.00 -5.19
C LEU A 96 3.78 11.50 -3.76
N THR A 97 3.07 10.43 -3.39
CA THR A 97 3.12 9.90 -2.03
C THR A 97 4.50 9.33 -1.69
N THR A 98 5.08 8.54 -2.60
CA THR A 98 6.41 7.97 -2.39
C THR A 98 7.49 9.04 -2.34
N ALA A 99 7.42 10.03 -3.22
CA ALA A 99 8.37 11.14 -3.22
C ALA A 99 8.31 11.94 -1.92
N GLN A 100 7.11 12.18 -1.42
CA GLN A 100 6.90 12.90 -0.17
C GLN A 100 7.47 12.12 1.02
N ALA A 101 7.22 10.82 1.09
CA ALA A 101 7.75 9.96 2.14
C ALA A 101 9.28 9.96 2.13
N THR A 102 9.89 9.84 0.95
CA THR A 102 11.34 9.86 0.80
C THR A 102 11.94 11.16 1.30
N ARG A 103 11.35 12.31 0.94
CA ARG A 103 11.83 13.61 1.40
C ARG A 103 11.74 13.76 2.91
N SER A 104 10.65 13.31 3.50
CA SER A 104 10.46 13.36 4.95
C SER A 104 11.51 12.55 5.70
N LEU A 105 11.86 11.38 5.18
CA LEU A 105 12.86 10.51 5.80
C LEU A 105 14.28 11.04 5.64
N ILE A 106 14.59 11.67 4.52
CA ILE A 106 15.89 12.34 4.32
C ILE A 106 16.04 13.47 5.35
N ALA A 107 14.99 14.27 5.55
CA ALA A 107 14.99 15.34 6.52
C ALA A 107 15.15 14.84 7.95
N ALA A 108 14.70 13.63 8.25
CA ALA A 108 14.82 13.00 9.56
C ALA A 108 16.15 12.30 9.79
N ASP A 109 17.07 12.31 8.79
CA ASP A 109 18.41 11.73 8.88
C ASP A 109 18.41 10.24 9.28
N VAL A 110 17.54 9.46 8.65
CA VAL A 110 17.43 8.02 8.92
C VAL A 110 18.45 7.24 8.09
N SER A 111 19.08 6.19 8.65
CA SER A 111 20.02 5.37 7.92
C SER A 111 19.38 4.74 6.67
N ARG A 112 20.22 4.47 5.65
CA ARG A 112 19.74 3.98 4.35
C ARG A 112 18.89 2.71 4.45
N LYS A 113 19.33 1.76 5.27
CA LYS A 113 18.63 0.48 5.44
C LYS A 113 17.30 0.66 6.16
N ARG A 114 17.32 1.41 7.26
CA ARG A 114 16.11 1.71 8.04
C ARG A 114 15.14 2.55 7.21
N ARG A 115 15.67 3.50 6.44
CA ARG A 115 14.88 4.36 5.56
C ARG A 115 14.06 3.55 4.56
N LYS A 116 14.65 2.50 3.98
CA LYS A 116 13.96 1.68 2.99
C LYS A 116 12.76 0.96 3.59
N ALA A 117 12.93 0.36 4.77
CA ALA A 117 11.82 -0.31 5.46
C ALA A 117 10.74 0.68 5.92
N VAL A 118 11.17 1.84 6.41
CA VAL A 118 10.23 2.89 6.87
C VAL A 118 9.50 3.50 5.70
N VAL A 119 10.18 3.69 4.54
CA VAL A 119 9.51 4.20 3.31
C VAL A 119 8.37 3.29 2.89
N ASP A 120 8.55 1.96 2.94
CA ASP A 120 7.50 1.03 2.55
C ASP A 120 6.24 1.21 3.41
N LYS A 121 6.39 1.35 4.72
CA LYS A 121 5.25 1.60 5.62
C LYS A 121 4.64 2.98 5.41
N LEU A 122 5.48 4.01 5.27
CA LEU A 122 4.99 5.38 5.09
C LEU A 122 4.34 5.56 3.73
N ALA A 123 4.87 4.90 2.69
CA ALA A 123 4.25 4.96 1.37
C ALA A 123 2.83 4.41 1.43
N ALA A 124 2.62 3.28 2.10
CA ALA A 124 1.27 2.72 2.28
C ALA A 124 0.37 3.68 3.07
N ALA A 125 0.89 4.30 4.14
CA ALA A 125 0.13 5.26 4.93
C ALA A 125 -0.26 6.49 4.11
N LEU A 126 0.64 6.99 3.26
CA LEU A 126 0.36 8.15 2.41
C LEU A 126 -0.62 7.81 1.28
N ILE A 127 -0.55 6.59 0.74
CA ILE A 127 -1.55 6.08 -0.21
C ILE A 127 -2.93 6.14 0.45
N LEU A 128 -3.03 5.66 1.68
CA LEU A 128 -4.30 5.67 2.41
C LEU A 128 -4.78 7.10 2.69
N GLU A 129 -3.90 8.00 3.13
CA GLU A 129 -4.26 9.40 3.33
C GLU A 129 -4.81 10.04 2.06
N THR A 130 -4.17 9.75 0.92
CA THR A 130 -4.60 10.28 -0.37
C THR A 130 -6.01 9.77 -0.71
N TYR A 131 -6.27 8.50 -0.46
CA TYR A 131 -7.59 7.92 -0.68
C TYR A 131 -8.64 8.56 0.25
N LEU A 132 -8.33 8.70 1.53
CA LEU A 132 -9.24 9.30 2.50
C LEU A 132 -9.59 10.75 2.15
N ALA A 133 -8.63 11.50 1.63
CA ALA A 133 -8.83 12.90 1.24
C ALA A 133 -9.71 13.05 -0.01
N ARG A 134 -9.75 12.02 -0.85
CA ARG A 134 -10.52 12.05 -2.11
C ARG A 134 -11.97 11.59 -1.98
N ARG A 135 -12.30 10.98 -0.89
CA ARG A 135 -13.67 10.45 -0.66
C ARG A 135 -14.69 11.55 -0.51
#